data_b0dd7507af3036638021d94a370fbd0f
#
_entry.id   b0dd7507af3036638021d94a370fbd0f
#
_cell.length_a   1.000
_cell.length_b   1.000
_cell.length_c   1.000
_cell.angle_alpha   90.00
_cell.angle_beta   90.00
_cell.angle_gamma   90.00
#
_symmetry.space_group_name_H-M   'P 1'
#
loop_
_entity.id
_entity.type
_entity.pdbx_description
1 polymer ?
#
loop_
_entity_poly.entity_id
_entity_poly.type
_entity_poly.pdbx_seq_one_letter_code
_entity_poly.pdbx_strand_id
1 'polypeptide(L)'
;MQDVHFKTNILLKNIIGKDLITDDNIAVLELVKNAYDAGSPILDLHFCHVNMLDIHDDDDAQILICDKGIGMNQDGLVGKWLNIAYSEKKEQAWMNGRRQAGNKGVGRFSCDRLGKKLIIYTKTKDSPCFKLFIDWAVFEDEGNINKQIQDITLKLEEVSVNDVLNLTGWDSFDQGTVLQIIGLRDKWSATKIIRLKRDLEKFINPNQIFQKNPFVIKILADEYQKYDGMQQFQKDKINGIVENQVFDKLNFRTSSIVSWIDAQGNSIITTLYDRGKEVFSLEEENTYTHLRNVKITVFYLNTYTKRYFAQQTGFRSIDFGSIFLFVNGFRIPPYGDQGDDWLGIERRKSSGYRRYLSTREVIGRIEVNDDNNEFNIITNRAGVVHNSAFEELSREGSPYGFFYKTFRRLERFVVEGINWDKTGNVPSENANGEECFKLDDFTRNKQILSVIRKIIDIPDTSIKQLHINEELVQEILDQQVKDTQKTLDDMLAHLADITQSLDVENMRLFQNKLQEDSEELNQLIKVVNAFSPSSEKITEINAVKEFVEQKRQELSDKQQELEQAQKARAIAEQYCVKLIFNRL
;
A
#
# COMPACT_ATOMS: atom_id res chain seq x y z
N MET A 1 8.32 23.38 56.72
CA MET A 1 8.38 22.73 55.39
C MET A 1 9.33 23.57 54.60
N GLN A 2 10.26 22.94 53.85
CA GLN A 2 11.18 23.60 52.94
C GLN A 2 10.74 23.25 51.51
N ASP A 3 10.52 24.24 50.67
CA ASP A 3 10.22 24.03 49.26
C ASP A 3 11.49 23.60 48.53
N VAL A 4 11.42 22.49 47.79
CA VAL A 4 12.52 21.94 47.01
C VAL A 4 12.05 21.71 45.58
N HIS A 5 12.95 21.92 44.60
CA HIS A 5 12.65 21.81 43.19
C HIS A 5 13.61 20.84 42.48
N PHE A 6 13.13 20.18 41.41
CA PHE A 6 14.01 19.43 40.52
C PHE A 6 14.96 20.40 39.79
N LYS A 7 16.20 19.96 39.61
CA LYS A 7 17.22 20.68 38.83
C LYS A 7 17.56 19.92 37.55
N THR A 8 17.77 20.63 36.48
CA THR A 8 18.04 20.05 35.14
C THR A 8 19.51 20.15 34.83
N ASN A 9 20.27 19.05 34.99
CA ASN A 9 21.68 19.01 34.65
C ASN A 9 21.89 19.15 33.14
N ILE A 10 23.00 19.75 32.74
CA ILE A 10 23.41 19.96 31.33
C ILE A 10 23.45 18.64 30.54
N LEU A 11 23.77 17.51 31.17
CA LEU A 11 23.83 16.18 30.56
C LEU A 11 22.47 15.66 30.07
N LEU A 12 21.34 16.28 30.50
CA LEU A 12 20.01 15.92 29.97
C LEU A 12 19.99 16.02 28.45
N LYS A 13 20.74 16.97 27.85
CA LYS A 13 20.87 17.12 26.41
C LYS A 13 21.36 15.82 25.73
N ASN A 14 22.31 15.09 26.32
CA ASN A 14 22.79 13.84 25.73
C ASN A 14 21.71 12.77 25.70
N ILE A 15 20.96 12.62 26.82
CA ILE A 15 19.87 11.63 26.95
C ILE A 15 18.78 11.86 25.89
N ILE A 16 18.38 13.13 25.67
CA ILE A 16 17.30 13.46 24.73
C ILE A 16 17.79 13.71 23.29
N GLY A 17 19.08 13.88 23.07
CA GLY A 17 19.74 14.06 21.78
C GLY A 17 20.39 12.76 21.28
N LYS A 18 21.70 12.63 21.51
CA LYS A 18 22.53 11.54 20.97
C LYS A 18 22.05 10.13 21.35
N ASP A 19 21.61 9.94 22.59
CA ASP A 19 21.23 8.61 23.09
C ASP A 19 19.85 8.18 22.60
N LEU A 20 18.95 9.14 22.36
CA LEU A 20 17.60 8.86 21.87
C LEU A 20 17.57 8.64 20.36
N ILE A 21 18.47 9.31 19.61
CA ILE A 21 18.51 9.26 18.14
C ILE A 21 19.80 8.54 17.71
N THR A 22 19.68 7.25 17.49
CA THR A 22 20.83 6.36 17.25
C THR A 22 21.32 6.32 15.80
N ASP A 23 20.51 6.79 14.84
CA ASP A 23 20.80 6.75 13.40
C ASP A 23 20.68 8.14 12.76
N ASP A 24 21.63 8.51 11.89
CA ASP A 24 21.66 9.82 11.22
C ASP A 24 20.49 10.01 10.26
N ASN A 25 20.06 8.96 9.58
CA ASN A 25 18.89 9.04 8.70
C ASN A 25 17.63 9.36 9.50
N ILE A 26 17.48 8.76 10.69
CA ILE A 26 16.37 9.09 11.60
C ILE A 26 16.46 10.55 12.04
N ALA A 27 17.66 11.06 12.31
CA ALA A 27 17.86 12.47 12.65
C ALA A 27 17.38 13.40 11.54
N VAL A 28 17.77 13.14 10.29
CA VAL A 28 17.31 13.92 9.14
C VAL A 28 15.80 13.80 8.95
N LEU A 29 15.23 12.57 9.04
CA LEU A 29 13.78 12.36 8.93
C LEU A 29 12.97 13.17 9.94
N GLU A 30 13.50 13.37 11.16
CA GLU A 30 12.86 14.19 12.18
C GLU A 30 12.84 15.68 11.83
N LEU A 31 13.93 16.17 11.23
CA LEU A 31 14.01 17.56 10.78
C LEU A 31 13.12 17.79 9.55
N VAL A 32 13.06 16.84 8.63
CA VAL A 32 12.11 16.81 7.51
C VAL A 32 10.65 16.88 8.00
N LYS A 33 10.33 16.12 9.05
CA LYS A 33 9.01 16.15 9.68
C LYS A 33 8.68 17.50 10.31
N ASN A 34 9.65 18.17 10.93
CA ASN A 34 9.46 19.50 11.48
C ASN A 34 9.12 20.51 10.37
N ALA A 35 9.78 20.44 9.22
CA ALA A 35 9.48 21.28 8.06
C ALA A 35 8.06 21.05 7.51
N TYR A 36 7.64 19.79 7.44
CA TYR A 36 6.26 19.45 7.07
C TYR A 36 5.24 20.04 8.06
N ASP A 37 5.50 19.85 9.35
CA ASP A 37 4.64 20.37 10.42
C ASP A 37 4.58 21.90 10.43
N ALA A 38 5.64 22.59 9.97
CA ALA A 38 5.65 24.02 9.75
C ALA A 38 4.87 24.46 8.49
N GLY A 39 4.20 23.51 7.79
CA GLY A 39 3.41 23.78 6.60
C GLY A 39 4.23 24.14 5.38
N SER A 40 5.52 23.78 5.33
CA SER A 40 6.37 24.07 4.17
C SER A 40 5.89 23.36 2.91
N PRO A 41 5.84 24.03 1.75
CA PRO A 41 5.55 23.35 0.48
C PRO A 41 6.78 22.61 -0.07
N ILE A 42 7.99 23.05 0.30
CA ILE A 42 9.25 22.49 -0.20
C ILE A 42 10.28 22.40 0.92
N LEU A 43 11.11 21.37 0.86
CA LEU A 43 12.28 21.20 1.70
C LEU A 43 13.48 20.90 0.82
N ASP A 44 14.52 21.75 0.91
CA ASP A 44 15.80 21.52 0.28
C ASP A 44 16.81 20.98 1.31
N LEU A 45 17.41 19.82 1.00
CA LEU A 45 18.48 19.19 1.76
C LEU A 45 19.79 19.37 0.99
N HIS A 46 20.68 20.27 1.48
CA HIS A 46 21.98 20.48 0.87
C HIS A 46 23.05 19.72 1.63
N PHE A 47 23.88 18.98 0.91
CA PHE A 47 25.07 18.31 1.40
C PHE A 47 26.29 19.01 0.77
N CYS A 48 27.04 19.76 1.58
CA CYS A 48 28.14 20.58 1.12
C CYS A 48 29.47 20.08 1.71
N HIS A 49 30.48 19.84 0.86
CA HIS A 49 31.83 19.40 1.24
C HIS A 49 31.87 18.08 2.05
N VAL A 50 30.89 17.20 1.85
CA VAL A 50 30.73 15.97 2.66
C VAL A 50 31.58 14.80 2.18
N ASN A 51 32.17 14.89 0.97
CA ASN A 51 33.00 13.84 0.36
C ASN A 51 34.49 13.91 0.79
N MET A 52 34.95 15.07 1.26
CA MET A 52 36.38 15.32 1.55
C MET A 52 36.85 14.89 2.93
N LEU A 53 36.13 14.03 3.64
CA LEU A 53 36.38 13.69 5.03
C LEU A 53 37.55 12.71 5.24
N ASP A 54 38.77 13.15 4.93
CA ASP A 54 39.99 12.70 5.60
C ASP A 54 40.49 13.72 6.67
N ILE A 55 39.69 14.75 6.99
CA ILE A 55 40.14 15.93 7.72
C ILE A 55 39.44 16.02 9.08
N HIS A 56 40.23 15.99 10.12
CA HIS A 56 39.81 15.97 11.52
C HIS A 56 39.15 17.26 12.05
N ASP A 57 39.12 18.39 11.31
CA ASP A 57 38.64 19.69 11.79
C ASP A 57 37.97 20.57 10.73
N ASP A 58 37.27 19.97 9.75
CA ASP A 58 36.69 20.75 8.66
C ASP A 58 35.30 21.30 9.03
N ASP A 59 35.30 22.59 9.45
CA ASP A 59 34.06 23.38 9.62
C ASP A 59 33.34 23.61 8.26
N ASP A 60 33.96 23.28 7.11
CA ASP A 60 33.38 23.43 5.78
C ASP A 60 32.36 22.35 5.44
N ALA A 61 32.47 21.15 6.04
CA ALA A 61 31.50 20.08 5.86
C ALA A 61 30.21 20.39 6.61
N GLN A 62 29.10 20.53 5.84
CA GLN A 62 27.84 20.96 6.41
C GLN A 62 26.63 20.33 5.73
N ILE A 63 25.54 20.27 6.48
CA ILE A 63 24.21 19.93 5.99
C ILE A 63 23.31 21.13 6.21
N LEU A 64 22.61 21.59 5.15
CA LEU A 64 21.56 22.58 5.26
C LEU A 64 20.20 21.91 5.11
N ILE A 65 19.29 22.24 6.00
CA ILE A 65 17.89 21.81 5.95
C ILE A 65 17.05 23.06 5.86
N CYS A 66 16.50 23.32 4.67
CA CYS A 66 15.93 24.59 4.29
C CYS A 66 14.45 24.44 3.97
N ASP A 67 13.57 25.04 4.80
CA ASP A 67 12.13 25.02 4.62
C ASP A 67 11.54 26.42 4.39
N LYS A 68 10.42 26.50 3.69
CA LYS A 68 9.59 27.70 3.49
C LYS A 68 8.28 27.64 4.27
N GLY A 69 8.33 27.03 5.47
CA GLY A 69 7.20 26.99 6.40
C GLY A 69 6.91 28.33 7.05
N ILE A 70 6.10 28.32 8.10
CA ILE A 70 5.70 29.56 8.80
C ILE A 70 6.87 30.29 9.48
N GLY A 71 8.01 29.62 9.70
CA GLY A 71 9.15 30.16 10.44
C GLY A 71 8.85 30.46 11.91
N MET A 72 9.77 31.20 12.55
CA MET A 72 9.67 31.63 13.94
C MET A 72 10.06 33.10 14.07
N ASN A 73 9.32 33.85 14.88
CA ASN A 73 9.74 35.16 15.40
C ASN A 73 10.58 34.96 16.66
N GLN A 74 11.03 36.03 17.27
CA GLN A 74 11.87 35.99 18.49
C GLN A 74 11.20 35.21 19.64
N ASP A 75 9.91 35.45 19.88
CA ASP A 75 9.17 34.78 20.96
C ASP A 75 9.00 33.28 20.65
N GLY A 76 8.74 32.93 19.39
CA GLY A 76 8.69 31.54 18.93
C GLY A 76 10.01 30.81 19.08
N LEU A 77 11.13 31.51 18.79
CA LEU A 77 12.45 30.91 18.91
C LEU A 77 12.86 30.74 20.38
N VAL A 78 12.72 31.78 21.20
CA VAL A 78 13.14 31.78 22.62
C VAL A 78 12.14 31.05 23.51
N GLY A 79 10.85 31.37 23.39
CA GLY A 79 9.82 30.83 24.27
C GLY A 79 9.37 29.41 23.94
N LYS A 80 9.50 29.02 22.66
CA LYS A 80 9.00 27.71 22.19
C LYS A 80 10.13 26.78 21.74
N TRP A 81 11.01 27.23 20.83
CA TRP A 81 12.05 26.35 20.29
C TRP A 81 13.13 26.03 21.34
N LEU A 82 13.57 27.00 22.15
CA LEU A 82 14.53 26.77 23.25
C LEU A 82 13.90 26.10 24.47
N ASN A 83 12.57 26.03 24.58
CA ASN A 83 11.89 25.39 25.69
C ASN A 83 11.82 23.87 25.49
N ILE A 84 12.64 23.12 26.24
CA ILE A 84 12.80 21.65 26.09
C ILE A 84 11.52 20.95 26.50
N ALA A 85 11.11 19.94 25.71
CA ALA A 85 9.89 19.15 25.88
C ALA A 85 8.58 19.96 25.73
N TYR A 86 8.65 21.23 25.32
CA TYR A 86 7.47 22.03 25.01
C TYR A 86 7.00 21.77 23.56
N SER A 87 5.69 21.60 23.38
CA SER A 87 5.07 21.45 22.06
C SER A 87 3.65 22.02 22.09
N GLU A 88 3.40 23.07 21.30
CA GLU A 88 2.05 23.63 21.06
C GLU A 88 1.17 22.72 20.19
N LYS A 89 1.76 21.74 19.52
CA LYS A 89 1.06 20.84 18.58
C LYS A 89 -0.04 20.02 19.25
N LYS A 90 -0.07 19.98 20.57
CA LYS A 90 -1.18 19.36 21.34
C LYS A 90 -2.46 20.18 21.30
N GLU A 91 -2.35 21.49 21.14
CA GLU A 91 -3.50 22.42 21.14
C GLU A 91 -3.95 22.78 19.75
N GLN A 92 -3.02 22.81 18.77
CA GLN A 92 -3.30 23.13 17.36
C GLN A 92 -2.90 21.94 16.47
N ALA A 93 -3.83 21.01 16.27
CA ALA A 93 -3.56 19.81 15.47
C ALA A 93 -3.42 20.05 13.96
N TRP A 94 -3.89 21.20 13.44
CA TRP A 94 -3.91 21.51 12.00
C TRP A 94 -3.15 22.78 11.68
N MET A 95 -2.33 22.74 10.62
CA MET A 95 -1.62 23.91 10.08
C MET A 95 -1.62 23.86 8.55
N ASN A 96 -2.03 24.98 7.92
CA ASN A 96 -2.11 25.12 6.45
C ASN A 96 -2.81 23.94 5.73
N GLY A 97 -3.87 23.40 6.33
CA GLY A 97 -4.63 22.28 5.78
C GLY A 97 -3.95 20.92 5.92
N ARG A 98 -2.85 20.84 6.70
CA ARG A 98 -2.15 19.60 7.06
C ARG A 98 -2.25 19.36 8.56
N ARG A 99 -2.44 18.10 8.94
CA ARG A 99 -2.34 17.71 10.34
C ARG A 99 -0.88 17.59 10.73
N GLN A 100 -0.52 18.12 11.90
CA GLN A 100 0.83 18.05 12.42
C GLN A 100 1.15 16.63 12.93
N ALA A 101 2.33 16.13 12.58
CA ALA A 101 2.75 14.76 12.86
C ALA A 101 3.57 14.61 14.16
N GLY A 102 4.17 15.70 14.69
CA GLY A 102 5.02 15.68 15.88
C GLY A 102 4.37 16.35 17.08
N ASN A 103 4.49 15.77 18.29
CA ASN A 103 3.89 16.31 19.50
C ASN A 103 4.80 16.34 20.75
N LYS A 104 6.11 16.06 20.63
CA LYS A 104 6.99 15.84 21.80
C LYS A 104 8.05 16.89 22.09
N GLY A 105 8.35 17.77 21.14
CA GLY A 105 9.31 18.86 21.32
C GLY A 105 10.77 18.46 21.51
N VAL A 106 11.17 17.22 21.16
CA VAL A 106 12.56 16.71 21.29
C VAL A 106 13.31 16.61 19.97
N GLY A 107 12.63 16.67 18.82
CA GLY A 107 13.22 16.53 17.48
C GLY A 107 14.28 17.59 17.14
N ARG A 108 14.31 18.71 17.86
CA ARG A 108 15.35 19.76 17.70
C ARG A 108 16.76 19.29 18.04
N PHE A 109 16.89 18.30 18.91
CA PHE A 109 18.19 17.70 19.25
C PHE A 109 18.72 16.73 18.18
N SER A 110 17.95 16.47 17.12
CA SER A 110 18.45 15.74 15.95
C SER A 110 19.66 16.45 15.30
N CYS A 111 19.73 17.79 15.41
CA CYS A 111 20.86 18.55 14.90
C CYS A 111 22.16 18.24 15.63
N ASP A 112 22.12 17.99 16.95
CA ASP A 112 23.29 17.58 17.74
C ASP A 112 23.83 16.21 17.32
N ARG A 113 22.95 15.28 16.92
CA ARG A 113 23.38 13.99 16.38
C ARG A 113 24.16 14.14 15.07
N LEU A 114 23.81 15.10 14.23
CA LEU A 114 24.38 15.28 12.90
C LEU A 114 25.69 16.10 12.91
N GLY A 115 25.81 17.13 13.76
CA GLY A 115 26.98 18.00 13.75
C GLY A 115 27.32 18.62 15.09
N LYS A 116 28.51 19.23 15.18
CA LYS A 116 29.06 19.84 16.40
C LYS A 116 28.48 21.23 16.66
N LYS A 117 28.07 21.97 15.59
CA LYS A 117 27.56 23.33 15.67
C LYS A 117 26.26 23.44 14.86
N LEU A 118 25.34 24.27 15.32
CA LEU A 118 24.07 24.55 14.65
C LEU A 118 23.89 26.08 14.55
N ILE A 119 23.57 26.55 13.35
CA ILE A 119 23.07 27.90 13.14
C ILE A 119 21.64 27.80 12.61
N ILE A 120 20.71 28.49 13.26
CA ILE A 120 19.32 28.58 12.84
C ILE A 120 19.08 29.97 12.27
N TYR A 121 18.65 30.05 11.02
CA TYR A 121 18.08 31.26 10.44
C TYR A 121 16.57 31.05 10.33
N THR A 122 15.80 32.01 10.84
CA THR A 122 14.33 31.87 10.79
C THR A 122 13.64 33.21 10.78
N LYS A 123 12.55 33.32 10.06
CA LYS A 123 11.64 34.47 10.08
C LYS A 123 10.21 34.04 9.77
N THR A 124 9.28 34.77 10.37
CA THR A 124 7.88 34.76 9.93
C THR A 124 7.67 35.82 8.86
N LYS A 125 6.49 35.79 8.21
CA LYS A 125 6.14 36.78 7.18
C LYS A 125 6.30 38.22 7.66
N ASP A 126 5.96 38.48 8.93
CA ASP A 126 5.87 39.81 9.52
C ASP A 126 7.02 40.14 10.52
N SER A 127 8.07 39.30 10.62
CA SER A 127 9.19 39.50 11.53
C SER A 127 10.50 39.74 10.78
N PRO A 128 11.52 40.34 11.43
CA PRO A 128 12.89 40.31 10.91
C PRO A 128 13.44 38.90 10.88
N CYS A 129 14.55 38.68 10.18
CA CYS A 129 15.26 37.43 10.16
C CYS A 129 16.16 37.31 11.41
N PHE A 130 16.00 36.21 12.16
CA PHE A 130 16.82 35.93 13.34
C PHE A 130 17.82 34.84 13.04
N LYS A 131 19.02 34.97 13.65
CA LYS A 131 20.06 33.95 13.64
C LYS A 131 20.39 33.54 15.07
N LEU A 132 20.31 32.27 15.38
CA LEU A 132 20.67 31.66 16.66
C LEU A 132 21.84 30.69 16.44
N PHE A 133 22.93 30.91 17.20
CA PHE A 133 24.10 30.01 17.16
C PHE A 133 24.15 29.11 18.39
N ILE A 134 24.40 27.84 18.19
CA ILE A 134 24.56 26.81 19.21
C ILE A 134 25.82 26.02 18.93
N ASP A 135 26.76 26.03 19.89
CA ASP A 135 27.89 25.11 19.93
C ASP A 135 27.61 24.00 20.94
N TRP A 136 27.48 22.77 20.44
CA TRP A 136 27.15 21.62 21.28
C TRP A 136 28.31 21.22 22.21
N ALA A 137 29.56 21.60 21.88
CA ALA A 137 30.75 21.33 22.69
C ALA A 137 30.64 21.98 24.07
N VAL A 138 29.98 23.17 24.17
CA VAL A 138 29.76 23.85 25.46
C VAL A 138 28.97 22.99 26.45
N PHE A 139 28.13 22.11 25.96
CA PHE A 139 27.34 21.18 26.78
C PHE A 139 28.11 19.92 27.16
N GLU A 140 29.26 19.65 26.51
CA GLU A 140 30.11 18.47 26.73
C GLU A 140 31.37 18.82 27.51
N ASP A 141 31.63 20.09 27.78
CA ASP A 141 32.81 20.58 28.50
C ASP A 141 32.77 20.15 29.98
N GLU A 142 33.83 19.49 30.46
CA GLU A 142 33.96 19.01 31.85
C GLU A 142 33.84 20.17 32.85
N GLY A 143 34.27 21.40 32.50
CA GLY A 143 34.09 22.61 33.30
C GLY A 143 32.65 23.01 33.53
N ASN A 144 31.73 22.52 32.68
CA ASN A 144 30.29 22.86 32.72
C ASN A 144 29.43 21.72 33.32
N ILE A 145 30.01 20.58 33.66
CA ILE A 145 29.27 19.36 34.06
C ILE A 145 28.34 19.55 35.25
N ASN A 146 28.64 20.51 36.12
CA ASN A 146 27.82 20.85 37.30
C ASN A 146 26.80 21.97 37.03
N LYS A 147 26.77 22.53 35.83
CA LYS A 147 25.81 23.57 35.44
C LYS A 147 24.45 22.98 35.12
N GLN A 148 23.44 23.81 35.22
CA GLN A 148 22.11 23.50 34.69
C GLN A 148 22.06 23.90 33.23
N ILE A 149 21.21 23.26 32.43
CA ILE A 149 21.07 23.54 31.00
C ILE A 149 20.68 25.02 30.74
N GLN A 150 19.93 25.60 31.64
CA GLN A 150 19.50 27.01 31.58
C GLN A 150 20.62 28.04 31.86
N ASP A 151 21.76 27.59 32.41
CA ASP A 151 22.89 28.45 32.72
C ASP A 151 23.77 28.68 31.46
N ILE A 152 23.50 27.95 30.36
CA ILE A 152 24.23 28.10 29.11
C ILE A 152 23.64 29.28 28.31
N THR A 153 24.49 30.24 28.03
CA THR A 153 24.12 31.43 27.22
C THR A 153 24.30 31.16 25.73
N LEU A 154 23.28 31.41 24.94
CA LEU A 154 23.27 31.31 23.48
C LEU A 154 23.22 32.70 22.87
N LYS A 155 23.75 32.89 21.65
CA LYS A 155 23.77 34.16 20.92
C LYS A 155 22.63 34.20 19.92
N LEU A 156 21.75 35.18 20.08
CA LEU A 156 20.67 35.51 19.16
C LEU A 156 20.92 36.90 18.56
N GLU A 157 20.85 37.03 17.24
CA GLU A 157 21.03 38.29 16.52
C GLU A 157 20.02 38.43 15.38
N GLU A 158 19.69 39.69 15.02
CA GLU A 158 18.98 39.98 13.78
C GLU A 158 19.97 40.05 12.63
N VAL A 159 19.62 39.44 11.49
CA VAL A 159 20.48 39.36 10.31
C VAL A 159 19.74 39.74 9.05
N SER A 160 20.50 40.01 7.99
CA SER A 160 19.94 40.30 6.67
C SER A 160 19.35 39.01 6.05
N VAL A 161 18.24 39.14 5.34
CA VAL A 161 17.70 38.06 4.50
C VAL A 161 18.72 37.63 3.44
N ASN A 162 19.58 38.56 2.98
CA ASN A 162 20.64 38.26 2.00
C ASN A 162 21.62 37.18 2.51
N ASP A 163 21.84 37.08 3.82
CA ASP A 163 22.73 36.06 4.39
C ASP A 163 22.14 34.67 4.14
N VAL A 164 20.81 34.54 4.24
CA VAL A 164 20.10 33.30 3.94
C VAL A 164 20.09 32.99 2.44
N LEU A 165 19.85 33.99 1.59
CA LEU A 165 19.84 33.83 0.13
C LEU A 165 21.21 33.39 -0.39
N ASN A 166 22.30 34.00 0.12
CA ASN A 166 23.66 33.61 -0.23
C ASN A 166 23.99 32.17 0.21
N LEU A 167 23.45 31.72 1.35
CA LEU A 167 23.69 30.40 1.90
C LEU A 167 22.90 29.30 1.15
N THR A 168 21.66 29.60 0.77
CA THR A 168 20.74 28.62 0.19
C THR A 168 20.71 28.60 -1.33
N GLY A 169 21.13 29.70 -1.96
CA GLY A 169 20.96 29.94 -3.39
C GLY A 169 19.52 30.22 -3.81
N TRP A 170 18.65 30.58 -2.86
CA TRP A 170 17.25 30.90 -3.15
C TRP A 170 17.11 32.33 -3.72
N ASP A 171 16.11 32.54 -4.56
CA ASP A 171 15.78 33.87 -5.10
C ASP A 171 15.03 34.74 -4.09
N SER A 172 14.31 34.13 -3.14
CA SER A 172 13.54 34.83 -2.10
C SER A 172 13.38 33.98 -0.82
N PHE A 173 13.33 34.67 0.32
CA PHE A 173 13.06 34.10 1.63
C PHE A 173 12.09 34.99 2.40
N ASP A 174 10.81 34.81 2.17
CA ASP A 174 9.75 35.57 2.81
C ASP A 174 9.43 35.09 4.21
N GLN A 175 9.46 33.79 4.41
CA GLN A 175 9.28 33.09 5.70
C GLN A 175 9.88 31.69 5.63
N GLY A 176 10.18 31.09 6.79
CA GLY A 176 10.70 29.71 6.87
C GLY A 176 11.81 29.57 7.90
N THR A 177 12.48 28.41 7.83
CA THR A 177 13.61 28.08 8.70
C THR A 177 14.73 27.42 7.89
N VAL A 178 15.96 27.84 8.12
CA VAL A 178 17.17 27.21 7.60
C VAL A 178 18.02 26.75 8.78
N LEU A 179 18.27 25.45 8.83
CA LEU A 179 19.15 24.81 9.80
C LEU A 179 20.48 24.52 9.10
N GLN A 180 21.54 25.20 9.52
CA GLN A 180 22.91 24.98 9.05
C GLN A 180 23.65 24.18 10.12
N ILE A 181 23.97 22.92 9.82
CA ILE A 181 24.61 21.96 10.71
C ILE A 181 26.05 21.81 10.24
N ILE A 182 27.01 22.24 11.09
CA ILE A 182 28.43 22.35 10.76
C ILE A 182 29.25 21.38 11.62
N GLY A 183 30.41 20.97 11.09
CA GLY A 183 31.29 20.04 11.79
C GLY A 183 30.63 18.67 11.95
N LEU A 184 30.34 18.02 10.84
CA LEU A 184 29.57 16.77 10.81
C LEU A 184 30.26 15.68 11.65
N ARG A 185 29.45 14.92 12.41
CA ARG A 185 29.96 13.86 13.28
C ARG A 185 30.26 12.57 12.51
N ASP A 186 29.55 12.33 11.42
CA ASP A 186 29.68 11.16 10.57
C ASP A 186 29.84 11.55 9.09
N LYS A 187 30.51 10.66 8.32
CA LYS A 187 30.71 10.83 6.87
C LYS A 187 29.41 10.63 6.08
N TRP A 188 29.18 11.44 5.06
CA TRP A 188 28.06 11.34 4.15
C TRP A 188 28.51 10.94 2.74
N SER A 189 28.83 9.65 2.58
CA SER A 189 29.17 9.09 1.27
C SER A 189 27.99 9.05 0.32
N ALA A 190 28.22 8.93 -0.99
CA ALA A 190 27.19 8.72 -2.00
C ALA A 190 26.20 7.60 -1.60
N THR A 191 26.71 6.48 -1.12
CA THR A 191 25.89 5.34 -0.66
C THR A 191 25.00 5.72 0.53
N LYS A 192 25.51 6.50 1.48
CA LYS A 192 24.73 6.94 2.65
C LYS A 192 23.61 7.91 2.24
N ILE A 193 23.91 8.87 1.33
CA ILE A 193 22.89 9.81 0.83
C ILE A 193 21.83 9.10 -0.01
N ILE A 194 22.22 8.14 -0.86
CA ILE A 194 21.25 7.31 -1.61
C ILE A 194 20.38 6.49 -0.65
N ARG A 195 20.95 5.94 0.44
CA ARG A 195 20.15 5.25 1.46
C ARG A 195 19.17 6.20 2.13
N LEU A 196 19.60 7.41 2.52
CA LEU A 196 18.71 8.45 3.04
C LEU A 196 17.59 8.79 2.04
N LYS A 197 17.92 9.01 0.75
CA LYS A 197 16.93 9.28 -0.30
C LYS A 197 15.85 8.21 -0.35
N ARG A 198 16.25 6.94 -0.27
CA ARG A 198 15.35 5.79 -0.25
C ARG A 198 14.48 5.72 1.01
N ASP A 199 15.03 6.08 2.16
CA ASP A 199 14.26 6.17 3.41
C ASP A 199 13.25 7.32 3.33
N LEU A 200 13.62 8.45 2.71
CA LEU A 200 12.72 9.56 2.41
C LEU A 200 11.63 9.18 1.40
N GLU A 201 11.94 8.42 0.35
CA GLU A 201 10.95 7.88 -0.60
C GLU A 201 9.88 7.03 0.11
N LYS A 202 10.29 6.18 1.06
CA LYS A 202 9.36 5.39 1.87
C LYS A 202 8.58 6.24 2.87
N PHE A 203 9.18 7.35 3.32
CA PHE A 203 8.62 8.23 4.34
C PHE A 203 7.50 9.12 3.78
N ILE A 204 7.61 9.52 2.50
CA ILE A 204 6.61 10.32 1.81
C ILE A 204 5.44 9.44 1.41
N ASN A 205 4.23 9.86 1.77
CA ASN A 205 3.02 9.22 1.25
C ASN A 205 2.92 9.46 -0.26
N PRO A 206 2.88 8.41 -1.10
CA PRO A 206 2.80 8.56 -2.55
C PRO A 206 1.54 9.31 -3.01
N ASN A 207 0.47 9.32 -2.22
CA ASN A 207 -0.77 10.05 -2.54
C ASN A 207 -0.70 11.55 -2.30
N GLN A 208 0.42 12.09 -1.77
CA GLN A 208 0.57 13.54 -1.56
C GLN A 208 0.47 14.35 -2.86
N ILE A 209 0.79 13.75 -4.00
CA ILE A 209 0.67 14.37 -5.34
C ILE A 209 -0.77 14.84 -5.62
N PHE A 210 -1.78 14.17 -5.06
CA PHE A 210 -3.21 14.52 -5.20
C PHE A 210 -3.73 15.45 -4.11
N GLN A 211 -2.91 15.85 -3.15
CA GLN A 211 -3.28 16.82 -2.13
C GLN A 211 -3.17 18.25 -2.67
N LYS A 212 -4.02 19.16 -2.18
CA LYS A 212 -4.00 20.59 -2.59
C LYS A 212 -2.66 21.28 -2.37
N ASN A 213 -1.86 20.79 -1.41
CA ASN A 213 -0.54 21.33 -1.05
C ASN A 213 0.47 20.18 -0.93
N PRO A 214 1.09 19.71 -2.01
CA PRO A 214 2.10 18.66 -1.94
C PRO A 214 3.34 19.16 -1.19
N PHE A 215 4.00 18.28 -0.44
CA PHE A 215 5.28 18.53 0.20
C PHE A 215 6.40 17.93 -0.63
N VAL A 216 7.25 18.77 -1.20
CA VAL A 216 8.34 18.34 -2.08
C VAL A 216 9.64 18.34 -1.32
N ILE A 217 10.39 17.25 -1.36
CA ILE A 217 11.75 17.14 -0.83
C ILE A 217 12.72 17.11 -1.99
N LYS A 218 13.77 17.96 -1.93
CA LYS A 218 14.82 18.00 -2.93
C LYS A 218 16.18 17.80 -2.26
N ILE A 219 17.01 16.93 -2.81
CA ILE A 219 18.39 16.71 -2.38
C ILE A 219 19.32 17.45 -3.33
N LEU A 220 20.26 18.21 -2.77
CA LEU A 220 21.26 19.00 -3.47
C LEU A 220 22.64 18.68 -2.90
N ALA A 221 23.51 18.11 -3.72
CA ALA A 221 24.88 17.73 -3.37
C ALA A 221 25.77 17.92 -4.60
N ASP A 222 26.27 19.14 -4.78
CA ASP A 222 26.96 19.58 -6.01
C ASP A 222 28.22 18.74 -6.30
N GLU A 223 28.93 18.33 -5.27
CA GLU A 223 30.12 17.46 -5.41
C GLU A 223 29.83 16.08 -6.00
N TYR A 224 28.58 15.63 -5.97
CA TYR A 224 28.13 14.36 -6.57
C TYR A 224 27.53 14.51 -7.97
N GLN A 225 27.57 15.68 -8.61
CA GLN A 225 27.06 15.88 -9.97
C GLN A 225 27.75 14.94 -10.99
N LYS A 226 29.08 14.74 -10.84
CA LYS A 226 29.82 13.79 -11.69
C LYS A 226 29.37 12.35 -11.47
N TYR A 227 29.10 11.96 -10.23
CA TYR A 227 28.56 10.66 -9.91
C TYR A 227 27.20 10.47 -10.57
N ASP A 228 26.30 11.44 -10.47
CA ASP A 228 24.98 11.41 -11.07
C ASP A 228 25.02 11.32 -12.60
N GLY A 229 26.00 11.97 -13.23
CA GLY A 229 26.23 11.89 -14.68
C GLY A 229 26.60 10.49 -15.19
N MET A 230 27.14 9.63 -14.32
CA MET A 230 27.46 8.23 -14.63
C MET A 230 26.25 7.28 -14.43
N GLN A 231 25.18 7.74 -13.78
CA GLN A 231 24.03 6.92 -13.48
C GLN A 231 23.00 6.98 -14.60
N GLN A 232 22.59 5.81 -15.08
CA GLN A 232 21.61 5.67 -16.15
C GLN A 232 20.17 5.95 -15.66
N PHE A 233 19.86 5.62 -14.40
CA PHE A 233 18.52 5.72 -13.85
C PHE A 233 18.43 6.82 -12.80
N GLN A 234 17.34 7.59 -12.80
CA GLN A 234 17.10 8.68 -11.85
C GLN A 234 17.09 8.22 -10.38
N LYS A 235 16.66 6.98 -10.12
CA LYS A 235 16.67 6.36 -8.78
C LYS A 235 18.07 6.20 -8.18
N ASP A 236 19.10 6.10 -9.01
CA ASP A 236 20.48 5.90 -8.60
C ASP A 236 21.26 7.23 -8.51
N LYS A 237 20.63 8.35 -8.89
CA LYS A 237 21.16 9.71 -8.75
C LYS A 237 20.90 10.26 -7.36
N ILE A 238 21.85 11.02 -6.84
CA ILE A 238 21.76 11.69 -5.55
C ILE A 238 20.89 12.93 -5.67
N ASN A 239 21.24 13.81 -6.60
CA ASN A 239 20.57 15.09 -6.79
C ASN A 239 19.17 14.93 -7.39
N GLY A 240 18.25 15.78 -6.96
CA GLY A 240 16.90 15.87 -7.50
C GLY A 240 15.79 15.71 -6.49
N ILE A 241 14.57 15.63 -7.01
CA ILE A 241 13.36 15.48 -6.20
C ILE A 241 13.25 14.03 -5.71
N VAL A 242 12.84 13.87 -4.46
CA VAL A 242 12.52 12.58 -3.86
C VAL A 242 11.09 12.22 -4.22
N GLU A 243 10.91 11.18 -5.01
CA GLU A 243 9.61 10.73 -5.51
C GLU A 243 9.32 9.29 -5.12
N ASN A 244 8.12 9.02 -4.65
CA ASN A 244 7.63 7.66 -4.39
C ASN A 244 6.63 7.24 -5.48
N GLN A 245 7.15 6.75 -6.61
CA GLN A 245 6.34 6.32 -7.76
C GLN A 245 5.99 4.82 -7.75
N VAL A 246 6.41 4.08 -6.72
CA VAL A 246 6.34 2.61 -6.71
C VAL A 246 4.90 2.10 -6.75
N PHE A 247 4.03 2.68 -5.94
CA PHE A 247 2.65 2.21 -5.80
C PHE A 247 1.78 2.50 -7.03
N ASP A 248 2.00 3.63 -7.70
CA ASP A 248 1.22 3.99 -8.90
C ASP A 248 1.50 3.05 -10.06
N LYS A 249 2.74 2.60 -10.19
CA LYS A 249 3.15 1.66 -11.25
C LYS A 249 2.66 0.23 -11.02
N LEU A 250 2.32 -0.14 -9.79
CA LEU A 250 1.79 -1.47 -9.46
C LEU A 250 0.31 -1.63 -9.81
N ASN A 251 -0.49 -0.56 -9.77
CA ASN A 251 -1.95 -0.61 -9.99
C ASN A 251 -2.36 -1.32 -11.28
N PHE A 252 -1.62 -1.14 -12.36
CA PHE A 252 -1.98 -1.66 -13.69
C PHE A 252 -1.48 -3.08 -13.98
N ARG A 253 -0.74 -3.70 -13.06
CA ARG A 253 -0.05 -4.96 -13.36
C ARG A 253 -0.38 -6.12 -12.43
N THR A 254 -1.15 -5.87 -11.39
CA THR A 254 -1.48 -6.90 -10.39
C THR A 254 -2.86 -6.70 -9.80
N SER A 255 -3.28 -7.68 -8.97
CA SER A 255 -4.48 -7.54 -8.15
C SER A 255 -4.18 -6.68 -6.94
N SER A 256 -5.11 -5.80 -6.60
CA SER A 256 -5.01 -4.93 -5.43
C SER A 256 -6.38 -4.73 -4.78
N ILE A 257 -6.34 -4.40 -3.49
CA ILE A 257 -7.53 -4.05 -2.73
C ILE A 257 -7.31 -2.71 -2.04
N VAL A 258 -8.33 -1.87 -2.12
CA VAL A 258 -8.39 -0.60 -1.41
C VAL A 258 -9.62 -0.63 -0.51
N SER A 259 -9.43 -0.39 0.78
CA SER A 259 -10.53 -0.29 1.73
C SER A 259 -10.35 0.97 2.58
N TRP A 260 -11.41 1.72 2.81
CA TRP A 260 -11.34 2.93 3.60
C TRP A 260 -12.59 3.14 4.44
N ILE A 261 -12.38 3.66 5.64
CA ILE A 261 -13.41 4.11 6.56
C ILE A 261 -13.56 5.61 6.36
N ASP A 262 -14.77 6.10 6.17
CA ASP A 262 -15.06 7.52 5.97
C ASP A 262 -14.62 8.37 7.20
N ALA A 263 -14.52 9.69 7.01
CA ALA A 263 -14.09 10.59 8.07
C ALA A 263 -15.08 10.64 9.25
N GLN A 264 -16.35 10.35 9.01
CA GLN A 264 -17.40 10.28 10.02
C GLN A 264 -17.37 8.94 10.79
N GLY A 265 -16.75 7.90 10.20
CA GLY A 265 -16.70 6.56 10.76
C GLY A 265 -17.99 5.76 10.58
N ASN A 266 -18.82 6.07 9.57
CA ASN A 266 -20.12 5.44 9.36
C ASN A 266 -20.09 4.24 8.42
N SER A 267 -19.22 4.30 7.40
CA SER A 267 -19.18 3.32 6.32
C SER A 267 -17.75 2.86 6.03
N ILE A 268 -17.64 1.61 5.61
CA ILE A 268 -16.43 1.03 5.04
C ILE A 268 -16.67 0.79 3.57
N ILE A 269 -15.84 1.37 2.71
CA ILE A 269 -15.90 1.14 1.28
C ILE A 269 -14.68 0.33 0.88
N THR A 270 -14.90 -0.82 0.25
CA THR A 270 -13.85 -1.73 -0.20
C THR A 270 -13.96 -1.97 -1.69
N THR A 271 -12.90 -1.69 -2.44
CA THR A 271 -12.84 -1.92 -3.88
C THR A 271 -11.67 -2.86 -4.19
N LEU A 272 -11.93 -3.89 -4.97
CA LEU A 272 -10.93 -4.83 -5.46
C LEU A 272 -10.68 -4.59 -6.94
N TYR A 273 -9.42 -4.48 -7.30
CA TYR A 273 -8.96 -4.32 -8.67
C TYR A 273 -8.14 -5.51 -9.11
N ASP A 274 -8.25 -5.87 -10.38
CA ASP A 274 -7.37 -6.83 -11.02
C ASP A 274 -6.84 -6.26 -12.33
N ARG A 275 -5.51 -6.15 -12.43
CA ARG A 275 -4.81 -5.53 -13.59
C ARG A 275 -5.37 -4.15 -13.96
N GLY A 276 -5.70 -3.33 -12.96
CA GLY A 276 -6.24 -1.98 -13.13
C GLY A 276 -7.73 -1.89 -13.43
N LYS A 277 -8.43 -3.02 -13.67
CA LYS A 277 -9.88 -3.05 -13.81
C LYS A 277 -10.53 -3.29 -12.44
N GLU A 278 -11.59 -2.55 -12.13
CA GLU A 278 -12.41 -2.81 -10.95
C GLU A 278 -13.11 -4.16 -11.11
N VAL A 279 -13.05 -5.01 -10.08
CA VAL A 279 -13.74 -6.29 -10.02
C VAL A 279 -15.05 -6.14 -9.28
N PHE A 280 -14.99 -5.55 -8.09
CA PHE A 280 -16.17 -5.17 -7.30
C PHE A 280 -15.86 -3.99 -6.39
N SER A 281 -16.91 -3.29 -5.99
CA SER A 281 -16.93 -2.30 -4.92
C SER A 281 -18.05 -2.62 -3.93
N LEU A 282 -17.73 -2.58 -2.65
CA LEU A 282 -18.61 -2.95 -1.54
C LEU A 282 -18.67 -1.84 -0.52
N GLU A 283 -19.87 -1.39 -0.17
CA GLU A 283 -20.10 -0.54 0.99
C GLU A 283 -20.78 -1.33 2.11
N GLU A 284 -20.20 -1.24 3.31
CA GLU A 284 -20.69 -1.89 4.51
C GLU A 284 -20.70 -0.95 5.71
N GLU A 285 -21.48 -1.27 6.73
CA GLU A 285 -21.50 -0.51 7.97
C GLU A 285 -20.17 -0.65 8.72
N ASN A 286 -19.67 0.46 9.25
CA ASN A 286 -18.48 0.43 10.11
C ASN A 286 -18.85 -0.08 11.52
N THR A 287 -18.29 -1.19 11.90
CA THR A 287 -18.46 -1.80 13.22
C THR A 287 -17.34 -1.45 14.21
N TYR A 288 -16.30 -0.74 13.74
CA TYR A 288 -15.17 -0.32 14.57
C TYR A 288 -15.47 1.02 15.23
N THR A 289 -15.34 1.07 16.55
CA THR A 289 -15.71 2.26 17.34
C THR A 289 -14.60 3.32 17.35
N HIS A 290 -13.33 2.88 17.28
CA HIS A 290 -12.14 3.73 17.38
C HIS A 290 -11.51 4.05 16.01
N LEU A 291 -11.99 3.45 14.91
CA LEU A 291 -11.42 3.67 13.58
C LEU A 291 -12.26 4.63 12.76
N ARG A 292 -11.64 5.74 12.36
CA ARG A 292 -12.19 6.74 11.43
C ARG A 292 -11.10 7.24 10.52
N ASN A 293 -11.44 7.60 9.28
CA ASN A 293 -10.50 8.16 8.31
C ASN A 293 -9.24 7.30 8.13
N VAL A 294 -9.46 5.98 8.02
CA VAL A 294 -8.40 4.98 7.83
C VAL A 294 -8.51 4.38 6.44
N LYS A 295 -7.42 4.35 5.69
CA LYS A 295 -7.34 3.77 4.35
C LYS A 295 -6.30 2.67 4.31
N ILE A 296 -6.65 1.53 3.74
CA ILE A 296 -5.79 0.38 3.50
C ILE A 296 -5.66 0.19 2.00
N THR A 297 -4.44 0.04 1.51
CA THR A 297 -4.15 -0.34 0.13
C THR A 297 -3.15 -1.48 0.14
N VAL A 298 -3.50 -2.62 -0.45
CA VAL A 298 -2.63 -3.80 -0.54
C VAL A 298 -2.57 -4.31 -1.97
N PHE A 299 -1.36 -4.55 -2.46
CA PHE A 299 -1.07 -5.12 -3.77
C PHE A 299 -0.56 -6.55 -3.59
N TYR A 300 -1.02 -7.45 -4.42
CA TYR A 300 -0.46 -8.78 -4.55
C TYR A 300 0.71 -8.77 -5.54
N LEU A 301 1.81 -9.40 -5.17
CA LEU A 301 3.02 -9.50 -5.98
C LEU A 301 3.21 -10.92 -6.50
N ASN A 302 2.75 -11.20 -7.70
CA ASN A 302 3.09 -12.43 -8.41
C ASN A 302 4.55 -12.40 -8.91
N THR A 303 5.05 -13.48 -9.47
CA THR A 303 6.45 -13.59 -9.95
C THR A 303 6.83 -12.50 -10.95
N TYR A 304 5.93 -12.19 -11.90
CA TYR A 304 6.13 -11.13 -12.88
C TYR A 304 6.18 -9.74 -12.22
N THR A 305 5.23 -9.45 -11.34
CA THR A 305 5.16 -8.17 -10.64
C THR A 305 6.38 -7.97 -9.72
N LYS A 306 6.91 -9.04 -9.10
CA LYS A 306 8.16 -8.98 -8.32
C LYS A 306 9.37 -8.60 -9.18
N ARG A 307 9.49 -9.18 -10.38
CA ARG A 307 10.56 -8.81 -11.33
C ARG A 307 10.41 -7.37 -11.79
N TYR A 308 9.21 -6.96 -12.18
CA TYR A 308 8.92 -5.59 -12.57
C TYR A 308 9.22 -4.60 -11.44
N PHE A 309 8.80 -4.91 -10.22
CA PHE A 309 9.11 -4.12 -9.03
C PHE A 309 10.63 -3.94 -8.87
N ALA A 310 11.39 -5.03 -8.95
CA ALA A 310 12.85 -4.98 -8.84
C ALA A 310 13.50 -4.15 -9.96
N GLN A 311 13.01 -4.24 -11.19
CA GLN A 311 13.49 -3.42 -12.30
C GLN A 311 13.21 -1.93 -12.10
N GLN A 312 12.03 -1.58 -11.59
CA GLN A 312 11.63 -0.18 -11.39
C GLN A 312 12.29 0.46 -10.18
N THR A 313 12.41 -0.28 -9.07
CA THR A 313 12.91 0.24 -7.79
C THR A 313 14.38 -0.03 -7.52
N GLY A 314 14.96 -1.02 -8.20
CA GLY A 314 16.30 -1.52 -7.91
C GLY A 314 16.38 -2.44 -6.69
N PHE A 315 15.26 -2.76 -6.04
CA PHE A 315 15.17 -3.64 -4.87
C PHE A 315 14.33 -4.87 -5.17
N ARG A 316 14.68 -5.98 -4.54
CA ARG A 316 13.72 -7.07 -4.43
C ARG A 316 12.59 -6.64 -3.49
N SER A 317 11.37 -7.05 -3.76
CA SER A 317 10.20 -6.69 -2.92
C SER A 317 10.42 -7.04 -1.45
N ILE A 318 11.11 -8.13 -1.16
CA ILE A 318 11.45 -8.56 0.21
C ILE A 318 12.36 -7.58 0.94
N ASP A 319 13.27 -6.90 0.23
CA ASP A 319 14.21 -5.94 0.81
C ASP A 319 13.55 -4.57 1.00
N PHE A 320 12.47 -4.29 0.28
CA PHE A 320 11.73 -3.05 0.38
C PHE A 320 10.84 -3.01 1.64
N GLY A 321 10.21 -4.12 1.99
CA GLY A 321 9.27 -4.26 3.08
C GLY A 321 7.88 -4.73 2.62
N SER A 322 6.92 -4.79 3.53
CA SER A 322 5.59 -5.35 3.25
C SER A 322 4.45 -4.35 3.44
N ILE A 323 3.85 -4.27 4.61
CA ILE A 323 2.72 -3.39 4.91
C ILE A 323 3.16 -2.26 5.83
N PHE A 324 3.22 -1.05 5.30
CA PHE A 324 3.65 0.14 6.02
C PHE A 324 2.49 0.82 6.75
N LEU A 325 2.76 1.35 7.94
CA LEU A 325 1.82 2.19 8.68
C LEU A 325 2.19 3.66 8.53
N PHE A 326 1.24 4.48 8.09
CA PHE A 326 1.34 5.93 8.03
C PHE A 326 0.31 6.54 9.00
N VAL A 327 0.74 7.47 9.82
CA VAL A 327 -0.13 8.27 10.69
C VAL A 327 0.06 9.73 10.34
N ASN A 328 -1.02 10.41 10.01
CA ASN A 328 -1.02 11.83 9.62
C ASN A 328 -0.04 12.15 8.47
N GLY A 329 0.03 11.25 7.47
CA GLY A 329 0.88 11.41 6.30
C GLY A 329 2.32 10.94 6.46
N PHE A 330 2.75 10.49 7.65
CA PHE A 330 4.11 10.01 7.92
C PHE A 330 4.17 8.54 8.24
N ARG A 331 5.18 7.88 7.68
CA ARG A 331 5.48 6.51 8.00
C ARG A 331 5.94 6.36 9.46
N ILE A 332 5.46 5.32 10.12
CA ILE A 332 5.87 4.95 11.47
C ILE A 332 6.78 3.72 11.41
N PRO A 333 8.09 3.87 11.64
CA PRO A 333 8.97 2.72 11.80
C PRO A 333 8.63 1.93 13.09
N PRO A 334 8.90 0.61 13.16
CA PRO A 334 9.47 -0.25 12.13
C PRO A 334 8.44 -0.89 11.22
N TYR A 335 7.13 -0.55 11.37
CA TYR A 335 6.03 -1.22 10.71
C TYR A 335 6.24 -1.36 9.20
N GLY A 336 6.28 -2.63 8.76
CA GLY A 336 6.49 -3.02 7.37
C GLY A 336 7.93 -3.00 6.91
N ASP A 337 8.93 -2.75 7.76
CA ASP A 337 10.34 -2.91 7.42
C ASP A 337 10.70 -4.36 7.10
N GLN A 338 11.84 -4.55 6.46
CA GLN A 338 12.34 -5.88 6.16
C GLN A 338 12.44 -6.72 7.43
N GLY A 339 11.77 -7.87 7.44
CA GLY A 339 11.75 -8.79 8.58
C GLY A 339 10.73 -8.47 9.66
N ASP A 340 10.03 -7.34 9.57
CA ASP A 340 8.94 -7.01 10.47
C ASP A 340 7.64 -7.70 10.02
N ASP A 341 7.05 -8.50 10.90
CA ASP A 341 5.76 -9.18 10.72
C ASP A 341 4.73 -8.69 11.75
N TRP A 342 4.61 -7.37 11.91
CA TRP A 342 3.77 -6.74 12.93
C TRP A 342 2.27 -7.10 12.84
N LEU A 343 1.84 -7.50 11.65
CA LEU A 343 0.49 -8.01 11.40
C LEU A 343 0.38 -9.54 11.53
N GLY A 344 1.49 -10.29 11.71
CA GLY A 344 1.48 -11.75 11.83
C GLY A 344 1.17 -12.50 10.52
N ILE A 345 1.35 -11.86 9.37
CA ILE A 345 1.07 -12.45 8.04
C ILE A 345 1.96 -13.67 7.79
N GLU A 346 3.26 -13.56 8.08
CA GLU A 346 4.23 -14.64 7.87
C GLU A 346 3.99 -15.79 8.87
N ARG A 347 3.70 -15.44 10.13
CA ARG A 347 3.31 -16.42 11.15
C ARG A 347 2.09 -17.24 10.70
N ARG A 348 1.08 -16.58 10.14
CA ARG A 348 -0.12 -17.25 9.63
C ARG A 348 0.18 -18.12 8.40
N LYS A 349 1.06 -17.68 7.50
CA LYS A 349 1.51 -18.47 6.34
C LYS A 349 2.17 -19.78 6.78
N SER A 350 2.97 -19.74 7.85
CA SER A 350 3.65 -20.91 8.40
C SER A 350 2.69 -21.97 8.93
N SER A 351 1.46 -21.58 9.35
CA SER A 351 0.44 -22.51 9.84
C SER A 351 -0.42 -23.16 8.73
N GLY A 352 -0.30 -22.70 7.46
CA GLY A 352 -1.13 -23.21 6.36
C GLY A 352 -0.48 -23.10 5.00
N TYR A 353 0.33 -24.09 4.61
CA TYR A 353 0.96 -24.14 3.29
C TYR A 353 -0.07 -24.01 2.16
N ARG A 354 0.17 -23.11 1.20
CA ARG A 354 -0.67 -22.81 0.03
C ARG A 354 -2.06 -22.22 0.28
N ARG A 355 -2.42 -21.89 1.54
CA ARG A 355 -3.73 -21.31 1.88
C ARG A 355 -3.68 -19.81 2.14
N TYR A 356 -2.50 -19.26 2.43
CA TYR A 356 -2.29 -17.90 2.87
C TYR A 356 -1.18 -17.21 2.09
N LEU A 357 -1.30 -15.90 1.91
CA LEU A 357 -0.25 -15.05 1.36
C LEU A 357 0.82 -14.78 2.43
N SER A 358 2.07 -14.55 2.00
CA SER A 358 3.18 -14.17 2.86
C SER A 358 3.50 -12.68 2.73
N THR A 359 4.32 -12.15 3.66
CA THR A 359 4.87 -10.80 3.57
C THR A 359 5.68 -10.57 2.29
N ARG A 360 6.22 -11.63 1.68
CA ARG A 360 6.98 -11.59 0.43
C ARG A 360 6.12 -11.48 -0.83
N GLU A 361 4.81 -11.69 -0.68
CA GLU A 361 3.85 -11.73 -1.79
C GLU A 361 2.92 -10.54 -1.78
N VAL A 362 3.07 -9.64 -0.81
CA VAL A 362 2.27 -8.45 -0.69
C VAL A 362 3.11 -7.22 -0.40
N ILE A 363 2.67 -6.09 -0.91
CA ILE A 363 3.15 -4.78 -0.52
C ILE A 363 1.95 -3.87 -0.34
N GLY A 364 1.98 -3.03 0.68
CA GLY A 364 0.84 -2.16 0.94
C GLY A 364 1.11 -1.11 1.98
N ARG A 365 0.07 -0.37 2.29
CA ARG A 365 0.09 0.68 3.30
C ARG A 365 -1.24 0.80 4.01
N ILE A 366 -1.16 1.20 5.25
CA ILE A 366 -2.28 1.62 6.08
C ILE A 366 -2.06 3.10 6.38
N GLU A 367 -3.01 3.93 6.01
CA GLU A 367 -2.98 5.39 6.17
C GLU A 367 -4.05 5.78 7.19
N VAL A 368 -3.62 6.34 8.30
CA VAL A 368 -4.50 6.81 9.38
C VAL A 368 -4.41 8.34 9.45
N ASN A 369 -5.52 9.03 9.18
CA ASN A 369 -5.64 10.45 9.52
C ASN A 369 -6.31 10.54 10.90
N ASP A 370 -5.45 10.60 11.92
CA ASP A 370 -5.85 10.42 13.32
C ASP A 370 -6.34 11.72 13.95
N ASP A 371 -7.61 12.08 13.69
CA ASP A 371 -8.23 13.31 14.22
C ASP A 371 -8.51 13.23 15.72
N ASN A 372 -8.61 12.03 16.27
CA ASN A 372 -8.99 11.80 17.66
C ASN A 372 -7.81 11.47 18.60
N ASN A 373 -6.57 11.48 18.09
CA ASN A 373 -5.36 11.07 18.83
C ASN A 373 -5.42 9.63 19.38
N GLU A 374 -6.02 8.71 18.61
CA GLU A 374 -6.09 7.29 18.96
C GLU A 374 -4.74 6.56 18.69
N PHE A 375 -3.97 7.00 17.68
CA PHE A 375 -2.70 6.39 17.30
C PHE A 375 -1.51 7.17 17.84
N ASN A 376 -1.31 7.10 19.16
CA ASN A 376 -0.22 7.79 19.84
C ASN A 376 1.14 7.14 19.54
N ILE A 377 2.06 7.91 18.95
CA ILE A 377 3.42 7.45 18.63
C ILE A 377 4.25 7.37 19.91
N ILE A 378 4.96 6.23 20.14
CA ILE A 378 5.83 6.00 21.30
C ILE A 378 7.02 6.98 21.28
N THR A 379 7.58 7.27 22.45
CA THR A 379 8.59 8.34 22.63
C THR A 379 9.88 8.09 21.82
N ASN A 380 10.35 6.85 21.76
CA ASN A 380 11.49 6.45 20.92
C ASN A 380 11.13 6.27 19.45
N ARG A 381 9.88 6.56 19.06
CA ARG A 381 9.34 6.46 17.70
C ARG A 381 9.44 5.07 17.05
N ALA A 382 9.66 4.05 17.84
CA ALA A 382 9.68 2.66 17.41
C ALA A 382 8.28 2.03 17.44
N GLY A 383 7.25 2.77 16.99
CA GLY A 383 5.88 2.28 16.89
C GLY A 383 4.82 3.22 17.46
N VAL A 384 3.60 2.72 17.55
CA VAL A 384 2.45 3.36 18.20
C VAL A 384 2.07 2.62 19.49
N VAL A 385 1.37 3.31 20.37
CA VAL A 385 0.82 2.69 21.57
C VAL A 385 -0.25 1.67 21.16
N HIS A 386 -0.12 0.43 21.61
CA HIS A 386 -1.09 -0.62 21.36
C HIS A 386 -2.29 -0.44 22.30
N ASN A 387 -3.29 0.25 21.81
CA ASN A 387 -4.58 0.50 22.45
C ASN A 387 -5.72 -0.15 21.68
N SER A 388 -6.97 0.14 22.06
CA SER A 388 -8.16 -0.42 21.39
C SER A 388 -8.21 -0.09 19.89
N ALA A 389 -7.81 1.12 19.48
CA ALA A 389 -7.77 1.51 18.06
C ALA A 389 -6.75 0.68 17.27
N PHE A 390 -5.56 0.46 17.81
CA PHE A 390 -4.55 -0.39 17.19
C PHE A 390 -5.02 -1.84 17.11
N GLU A 391 -5.72 -2.33 18.14
CA GLU A 391 -6.27 -3.69 18.14
C GLU A 391 -7.42 -3.84 17.14
N GLU A 392 -8.34 -2.87 17.06
CA GLU A 392 -9.38 -2.84 16.02
C GLU A 392 -8.78 -2.79 14.59
N LEU A 393 -7.61 -2.17 14.41
CA LEU A 393 -6.91 -2.13 13.14
C LEU A 393 -6.27 -3.48 12.79
N SER A 394 -5.54 -4.11 13.74
CA SER A 394 -4.55 -5.17 13.44
C SER A 394 -4.97 -6.59 13.86
N ARG A 395 -6.06 -6.76 14.64
CA ARG A 395 -6.46 -8.06 15.19
C ARG A 395 -6.68 -9.14 14.12
N GLU A 396 -5.96 -10.27 14.28
CA GLU A 396 -6.01 -11.43 13.36
C GLU A 396 -7.26 -12.30 13.55
N GLY A 397 -7.78 -12.41 14.78
CA GLY A 397 -8.90 -13.30 15.14
C GLY A 397 -10.28 -12.68 14.93
N SER A 398 -11.33 -13.52 14.97
CA SER A 398 -12.73 -13.07 14.90
C SER A 398 -13.18 -12.44 16.23
N PRO A 399 -13.85 -11.28 16.22
CA PRO A 399 -14.10 -10.43 15.06
C PRO A 399 -12.79 -9.84 14.54
N TYR A 400 -12.61 -9.91 13.21
CA TYR A 400 -11.38 -9.45 12.56
C TYR A 400 -11.17 -7.95 12.68
N GLY A 401 -9.93 -7.54 12.89
CA GLY A 401 -9.52 -6.14 12.73
C GLY A 401 -9.66 -5.68 11.27
N PHE A 402 -9.72 -4.39 11.07
CA PHE A 402 -9.99 -3.80 9.75
C PHE A 402 -8.99 -4.23 8.68
N PHE A 403 -7.70 -4.33 9.04
CA PHE A 403 -6.69 -4.87 8.11
C PHE A 403 -7.02 -6.28 7.67
N TYR A 404 -7.28 -7.19 8.61
CA TYR A 404 -7.54 -8.59 8.28
C TYR A 404 -8.85 -8.79 7.54
N LYS A 405 -9.89 -8.01 7.84
CA LYS A 405 -11.15 -8.01 7.09
C LYS A 405 -10.90 -7.67 5.62
N THR A 406 -10.07 -6.65 5.35
CA THR A 406 -9.67 -6.22 4.01
C THR A 406 -8.73 -7.24 3.34
N PHE A 407 -7.66 -7.61 4.04
CA PHE A 407 -6.61 -8.49 3.52
C PHE A 407 -7.13 -9.87 3.11
N ARG A 408 -8.01 -10.46 3.91
CA ARG A 408 -8.61 -11.77 3.59
C ARG A 408 -9.47 -11.76 2.33
N ARG A 409 -10.06 -10.64 1.97
CA ARG A 409 -10.77 -10.49 0.69
C ARG A 409 -9.81 -10.60 -0.49
N LEU A 410 -8.68 -9.87 -0.44
CA LEU A 410 -7.62 -10.01 -1.45
C LEU A 410 -7.03 -11.42 -1.46
N GLU A 411 -6.73 -11.97 -0.29
CA GLU A 411 -6.15 -13.31 -0.17
C GLU A 411 -7.06 -14.39 -0.77
N ARG A 412 -8.35 -14.38 -0.47
CA ARG A 412 -9.32 -15.30 -1.08
C ARG A 412 -9.41 -15.11 -2.59
N PHE A 413 -9.47 -13.86 -3.06
CA PHE A 413 -9.47 -13.56 -4.48
C PHE A 413 -8.25 -14.14 -5.19
N VAL A 414 -7.07 -13.97 -4.63
CA VAL A 414 -5.82 -14.49 -5.20
C VAL A 414 -5.73 -16.01 -5.10
N VAL A 415 -5.93 -16.56 -3.92
CA VAL A 415 -5.70 -17.99 -3.65
C VAL A 415 -6.79 -18.89 -4.25
N GLU A 416 -8.06 -18.49 -4.12
CA GLU A 416 -9.19 -19.29 -4.58
C GLU A 416 -9.65 -18.86 -5.98
N GLY A 417 -9.60 -17.57 -6.33
CA GLY A 417 -10.09 -17.02 -7.58
C GLY A 417 -9.10 -17.14 -8.72
N ILE A 418 -7.87 -16.68 -8.53
CA ILE A 418 -6.85 -16.70 -9.58
C ILE A 418 -6.11 -18.05 -9.61
N ASN A 419 -6.19 -18.87 -8.57
CA ASN A 419 -5.47 -20.16 -8.44
C ASN A 419 -3.96 -20.01 -8.67
N TRP A 420 -3.35 -18.97 -8.11
CA TRP A 420 -1.95 -18.62 -8.30
C TRP A 420 -0.98 -19.79 -8.07
N ASP A 421 -1.34 -20.75 -7.25
CA ASP A 421 -0.56 -21.97 -6.96
C ASP A 421 -0.65 -23.04 -8.08
N LYS A 422 -1.73 -23.05 -8.85
CA LYS A 422 -1.94 -24.01 -9.95
C LYS A 422 -1.33 -23.54 -11.26
N THR A 423 -0.95 -22.26 -11.35
CA THR A 423 -0.20 -21.71 -12.46
C THR A 423 1.28 -22.12 -12.46
N GLY A 424 1.63 -23.22 -11.79
CA GLY A 424 2.91 -23.92 -11.91
C GLY A 424 3.21 -24.49 -13.30
N ASN A 425 2.37 -24.24 -14.27
CA ASN A 425 2.72 -24.36 -15.67
C ASN A 425 3.73 -23.28 -16.01
N VAL A 426 4.90 -23.71 -16.43
CA VAL A 426 6.00 -22.90 -16.96
C VAL A 426 5.41 -21.76 -17.81
N PRO A 427 5.69 -20.49 -17.48
CA PRO A 427 5.21 -19.39 -18.30
C PRO A 427 5.67 -19.60 -19.73
N SER A 428 4.74 -19.62 -20.69
CA SER A 428 5.12 -19.55 -22.07
C SER A 428 5.57 -18.12 -22.35
N GLU A 429 6.85 -17.93 -22.68
CA GLU A 429 7.35 -16.65 -23.13
C GLU A 429 6.71 -16.31 -24.49
N ASN A 430 6.10 -15.14 -24.58
CA ASN A 430 5.74 -14.56 -25.88
C ASN A 430 7.00 -14.21 -26.66
N ALA A 431 6.87 -13.99 -27.98
CA ALA A 431 7.95 -13.52 -28.85
C ALA A 431 8.67 -12.24 -28.35
N ASN A 432 8.07 -11.52 -27.38
CA ASN A 432 8.61 -10.33 -26.72
C ASN A 432 9.17 -10.59 -25.31
N GLY A 433 9.32 -11.85 -24.86
CA GLY A 433 9.82 -12.18 -23.52
C GLY A 433 8.84 -11.87 -22.38
N GLU A 434 7.54 -11.65 -22.67
CA GLU A 434 6.51 -11.46 -21.67
C GLU A 434 5.91 -12.81 -21.26
N GLU A 435 5.91 -13.11 -19.95
CA GLU A 435 5.23 -14.28 -19.40
C GLU A 435 3.72 -14.14 -19.57
N CYS A 436 3.13 -14.89 -20.49
CA CYS A 436 1.69 -15.01 -20.63
C CYS A 436 1.14 -16.11 -19.73
N PHE A 437 0.35 -15.75 -18.74
CA PHE A 437 -0.52 -16.69 -18.05
C PHE A 437 -1.66 -17.08 -18.99
N LYS A 438 -1.58 -18.26 -19.58
CA LYS A 438 -2.65 -18.84 -20.38
C LYS A 438 -3.66 -19.55 -19.46
N LEU A 439 -4.32 -18.82 -18.57
CA LEU A 439 -5.69 -19.20 -18.21
C LEU A 439 -6.57 -18.59 -19.31
N ASP A 440 -7.40 -19.42 -19.92
CA ASP A 440 -8.52 -18.95 -20.72
C ASP A 440 -9.27 -17.89 -19.89
N ASP A 441 -9.45 -16.70 -20.47
CA ASP A 441 -10.04 -15.55 -19.75
C ASP A 441 -11.44 -15.92 -19.21
N PHE A 442 -12.14 -16.80 -19.86
CA PHE A 442 -13.44 -17.32 -19.42
C PHE A 442 -13.36 -18.13 -18.10
N THR A 443 -12.46 -19.12 -18.05
CA THR A 443 -12.26 -19.93 -16.82
C THR A 443 -11.85 -19.06 -15.64
N ARG A 444 -11.03 -18.05 -15.89
CA ARG A 444 -10.62 -17.08 -14.91
C ARG A 444 -11.80 -16.24 -14.40
N ASN A 445 -12.57 -15.67 -15.31
CA ASN A 445 -13.71 -14.82 -14.98
C ASN A 445 -14.78 -15.58 -14.21
N LYS A 446 -15.06 -16.84 -14.55
CA LYS A 446 -15.98 -17.73 -13.83
C LYS A 446 -15.52 -18.00 -12.39
N GLN A 447 -14.23 -18.24 -12.19
CA GLN A 447 -13.64 -18.40 -10.86
C GLN A 447 -13.76 -17.12 -10.03
N ILE A 448 -13.53 -15.95 -10.64
CA ILE A 448 -13.67 -14.64 -9.99
C ILE A 448 -15.08 -14.46 -9.42
N LEU A 449 -16.14 -14.73 -10.19
CA LEU A 449 -17.52 -14.62 -9.70
C LEU A 449 -17.83 -15.57 -8.54
N SER A 450 -17.35 -16.82 -8.61
CA SER A 450 -17.50 -17.77 -7.50
C SER A 450 -16.86 -17.28 -6.21
N VAL A 451 -15.68 -16.63 -6.33
CA VAL A 451 -14.96 -16.09 -5.18
C VAL A 451 -15.59 -14.82 -4.65
N ILE A 452 -16.10 -13.93 -5.52
CA ILE A 452 -16.83 -12.73 -5.08
C ILE A 452 -17.98 -13.12 -4.16
N ARG A 453 -18.75 -14.16 -4.50
CA ARG A 453 -19.81 -14.68 -3.64
C ARG A 453 -19.29 -15.10 -2.25
N LYS A 454 -18.19 -15.84 -2.19
CA LYS A 454 -17.57 -16.25 -0.92
C LYS A 454 -16.99 -15.10 -0.10
N ILE A 455 -16.57 -14.00 -0.77
CA ILE A 455 -16.08 -12.78 -0.12
C ILE A 455 -17.24 -12.01 0.53
N ILE A 456 -18.41 -12.02 -0.10
CA ILE A 456 -19.62 -11.36 0.38
C ILE A 456 -20.22 -12.11 1.57
N ASP A 457 -20.16 -13.44 1.57
CA ASP A 457 -20.68 -14.31 2.64
C ASP A 457 -19.78 -14.32 3.91
N ILE A 458 -18.91 -13.34 4.12
CA ILE A 458 -18.11 -13.24 5.35
C ILE A 458 -19.04 -12.87 6.52
N PRO A 459 -19.03 -13.65 7.63
CA PRO A 459 -19.78 -13.32 8.83
C PRO A 459 -19.44 -11.92 9.35
N ASP A 460 -20.41 -11.25 9.98
CA ASP A 460 -20.30 -9.89 10.56
C ASP A 460 -20.22 -8.74 9.56
N THR A 461 -20.76 -8.92 8.34
CA THR A 461 -20.85 -7.84 7.34
C THR A 461 -22.29 -7.38 7.15
N SER A 462 -22.56 -6.11 7.48
CA SER A 462 -23.82 -5.43 7.12
C SER A 462 -23.61 -4.70 5.79
N ILE A 463 -23.86 -5.39 4.68
CA ILE A 463 -23.68 -4.82 3.34
C ILE A 463 -24.78 -3.81 3.07
N LYS A 464 -24.41 -2.57 2.77
CA LYS A 464 -25.33 -1.50 2.33
C LYS A 464 -25.48 -1.49 0.82
N GLN A 465 -24.37 -1.61 0.10
CA GLN A 465 -24.33 -1.57 -1.35
C GLN A 465 -23.21 -2.46 -1.89
N LEU A 466 -23.47 -3.14 -3.01
CA LEU A 466 -22.50 -3.92 -3.76
C LEU A 466 -22.59 -3.56 -5.23
N HIS A 467 -21.46 -3.24 -5.83
CA HIS A 467 -21.29 -3.06 -7.26
C HIS A 467 -20.31 -4.09 -7.80
N ILE A 468 -20.68 -4.81 -8.85
CA ILE A 468 -19.80 -5.74 -9.56
C ILE A 468 -19.61 -5.21 -10.98
N ASN A 469 -18.41 -5.33 -11.52
CA ASN A 469 -18.11 -4.88 -12.87
C ASN A 469 -19.01 -5.57 -13.89
N GLU A 470 -19.85 -4.78 -14.56
CA GLU A 470 -20.84 -5.28 -15.53
C GLU A 470 -20.19 -5.91 -16.76
N GLU A 471 -19.05 -5.36 -17.24
CA GLU A 471 -18.33 -5.92 -18.39
C GLU A 471 -17.84 -7.35 -18.10
N LEU A 472 -17.33 -7.57 -16.88
CA LEU A 472 -16.88 -8.89 -16.42
C LEU A 472 -18.04 -9.91 -16.43
N VAL A 473 -19.20 -9.50 -15.93
CA VAL A 473 -20.41 -10.35 -15.90
C VAL A 473 -20.87 -10.65 -17.32
N GLN A 474 -20.89 -9.64 -18.19
CA GLN A 474 -21.33 -9.79 -19.59
C GLN A 474 -20.39 -10.70 -20.39
N GLU A 475 -19.05 -10.52 -20.27
CA GLU A 475 -18.06 -11.38 -20.92
C GLU A 475 -18.25 -12.86 -20.55
N ILE A 476 -18.57 -13.14 -19.27
CA ILE A 476 -18.82 -14.51 -18.80
C ILE A 476 -20.11 -15.08 -19.40
N LEU A 477 -21.17 -14.29 -19.42
CA LEU A 477 -22.45 -14.71 -19.98
C LEU A 477 -22.33 -14.99 -21.48
N ASP A 478 -21.70 -14.10 -22.24
CA ASP A 478 -21.52 -14.26 -23.70
C ASP A 478 -20.69 -15.50 -24.04
N GLN A 479 -19.64 -15.77 -23.26
CA GLN A 479 -18.81 -16.95 -23.48
C GLN A 479 -19.53 -18.24 -23.10
N GLN A 480 -20.29 -18.24 -21.99
CA GLN A 480 -21.09 -19.39 -21.58
C GLN A 480 -22.13 -19.76 -22.65
N VAL A 481 -22.79 -18.76 -23.25
CA VAL A 481 -23.73 -18.95 -24.35
C VAL A 481 -23.03 -19.59 -25.56
N LYS A 482 -21.86 -19.08 -25.94
CA LYS A 482 -21.06 -19.62 -27.06
C LYS A 482 -20.62 -21.06 -26.81
N ASP A 483 -20.13 -21.35 -25.60
CA ASP A 483 -19.67 -22.71 -25.24
C ASP A 483 -20.82 -23.71 -25.20
N THR A 484 -21.97 -23.31 -24.67
CA THR A 484 -23.19 -24.14 -24.67
C THR A 484 -23.69 -24.39 -26.10
N GLN A 485 -23.67 -23.35 -26.95
CA GLN A 485 -24.06 -23.44 -28.36
C GLN A 485 -23.12 -24.35 -29.14
N LYS A 486 -21.81 -24.23 -28.95
CA LYS A 486 -20.80 -25.10 -29.58
C LYS A 486 -20.98 -26.57 -29.12
N THR A 487 -21.19 -26.78 -27.84
CA THR A 487 -21.45 -28.15 -27.30
C THR A 487 -22.71 -28.77 -27.92
N LEU A 488 -23.77 -27.97 -28.14
CA LEU A 488 -24.99 -28.39 -28.82
C LEU A 488 -24.75 -28.69 -30.31
N ASP A 489 -24.00 -27.86 -31.02
CA ASP A 489 -23.68 -28.06 -32.42
C ASP A 489 -22.80 -29.28 -32.62
N ASP A 490 -21.81 -29.52 -31.77
CA ASP A 490 -20.98 -30.73 -31.74
C ASP A 490 -21.86 -32.00 -31.48
N MET A 491 -22.84 -31.90 -30.55
CA MET A 491 -23.79 -32.97 -30.31
C MET A 491 -24.69 -33.25 -31.51
N LEU A 492 -25.24 -32.22 -32.13
CA LEU A 492 -26.09 -32.36 -33.31
C LEU A 492 -25.33 -32.94 -34.49
N ALA A 493 -24.06 -32.54 -34.69
CA ALA A 493 -23.18 -33.13 -35.69
C ALA A 493 -22.91 -34.60 -35.42
N HIS A 494 -22.60 -35.00 -34.19
CA HIS A 494 -22.45 -36.41 -33.82
C HIS A 494 -23.72 -37.20 -33.94
N LEU A 495 -24.89 -36.65 -33.61
CA LEU A 495 -26.19 -37.30 -33.81
C LEU A 495 -26.53 -37.48 -35.29
N ALA A 496 -26.10 -36.61 -36.19
CA ALA A 496 -26.27 -36.75 -37.63
C ALA A 496 -25.34 -37.84 -38.20
N ASP A 497 -24.17 -38.07 -37.63
CA ASP A 497 -23.20 -39.10 -38.04
C ASP A 497 -23.51 -40.50 -37.49
N ILE A 498 -24.33 -40.59 -36.42
CA ILE A 498 -24.70 -41.82 -35.70
C ILE A 498 -25.72 -42.71 -36.47
N THR A 499 -26.05 -42.42 -37.70
CA THR A 499 -26.81 -43.39 -38.51
C THR A 499 -26.08 -44.72 -38.68
N GLN A 500 -24.82 -44.88 -38.22
CA GLN A 500 -24.04 -46.13 -38.36
C GLN A 500 -23.54 -46.77 -37.07
N SER A 501 -23.44 -46.13 -35.91
CA SER A 501 -23.09 -46.79 -34.64
C SER A 501 -23.66 -46.06 -33.43
N LEU A 502 -24.61 -46.65 -32.78
CA LEU A 502 -25.33 -46.15 -31.62
C LEU A 502 -24.47 -46.28 -30.34
N ASP A 503 -23.92 -45.19 -29.86
CA ASP A 503 -23.19 -45.13 -28.58
C ASP A 503 -23.98 -44.35 -27.53
N VAL A 504 -24.72 -45.09 -26.68
CA VAL A 504 -25.56 -44.57 -25.58
C VAL A 504 -24.71 -43.94 -24.49
N GLU A 505 -23.45 -44.32 -24.38
CA GLU A 505 -22.55 -43.86 -23.33
C GLU A 505 -22.08 -42.40 -23.59
N ASN A 506 -21.80 -42.08 -24.84
CA ASN A 506 -21.48 -40.73 -25.26
C ASN A 506 -22.68 -39.77 -25.08
N MET A 507 -23.92 -40.23 -25.33
CA MET A 507 -25.11 -39.42 -25.07
C MET A 507 -25.29 -39.09 -23.58
N ARG A 508 -25.01 -40.04 -22.67
CA ARG A 508 -25.04 -39.78 -21.22
C ARG A 508 -24.02 -38.78 -20.78
N LEU A 509 -22.80 -38.85 -21.31
CA LEU A 509 -21.74 -37.86 -21.01
C LEU A 509 -22.16 -36.45 -21.44
N PHE A 510 -22.77 -36.32 -22.58
CA PHE A 510 -23.27 -35.03 -23.08
C PHE A 510 -24.45 -34.50 -22.25
N GLN A 511 -25.39 -35.33 -21.83
CA GLN A 511 -26.48 -34.91 -20.94
C GLN A 511 -25.97 -34.42 -19.59
N ASN A 512 -25.01 -35.14 -19.01
CA ASN A 512 -24.38 -34.71 -17.75
C ASN A 512 -23.71 -33.33 -17.90
N LYS A 513 -23.01 -33.11 -19.01
CA LYS A 513 -22.36 -31.81 -19.26
C LYS A 513 -23.36 -30.69 -19.43
N LEU A 514 -24.48 -30.92 -20.17
CA LEU A 514 -25.56 -29.93 -20.28
C LEU A 514 -26.26 -29.66 -18.95
N GLN A 515 -26.32 -30.64 -18.08
CA GLN A 515 -26.86 -30.45 -16.74
C GLN A 515 -25.93 -29.61 -15.87
N GLU A 516 -24.63 -29.87 -15.93
CA GLU A 516 -23.61 -29.05 -15.25
C GLU A 516 -23.65 -27.60 -15.74
N ASP A 517 -23.70 -27.37 -17.07
CA ASP A 517 -23.80 -26.07 -17.68
C ASP A 517 -25.09 -25.31 -17.26
N SER A 518 -26.22 -26.01 -17.17
CA SER A 518 -27.51 -25.46 -16.71
C SER A 518 -27.49 -25.11 -15.21
N GLU A 519 -26.88 -25.93 -14.37
CA GLU A 519 -26.72 -25.63 -12.93
C GLU A 519 -25.82 -24.46 -12.69
N GLU A 520 -24.74 -24.33 -13.46
CA GLU A 520 -23.84 -23.18 -13.40
C GLU A 520 -24.53 -21.87 -13.85
N LEU A 521 -25.31 -21.91 -14.93
CA LEU A 521 -26.11 -20.78 -15.39
C LEU A 521 -27.12 -20.34 -14.33
N ASN A 522 -27.79 -21.29 -13.67
CA ASN A 522 -28.71 -20.99 -12.57
C ASN A 522 -28.03 -20.36 -11.35
N GLN A 523 -26.80 -20.78 -11.03
CA GLN A 523 -26.02 -20.15 -9.97
C GLN A 523 -25.62 -18.72 -10.35
N LEU A 524 -25.21 -18.49 -11.60
CA LEU A 524 -24.89 -17.19 -12.13
C LEU A 524 -26.08 -16.24 -12.10
N ILE A 525 -27.26 -16.71 -12.50
CA ILE A 525 -28.54 -15.98 -12.44
C ILE A 525 -28.86 -15.57 -10.99
N LYS A 526 -28.67 -16.46 -10.02
CA LYS A 526 -28.88 -16.15 -8.60
C LYS A 526 -27.95 -15.04 -8.11
N VAL A 527 -26.69 -15.05 -8.53
CA VAL A 527 -25.71 -14.02 -8.20
C VAL A 527 -26.12 -12.70 -8.84
N VAL A 528 -26.42 -12.68 -10.13
CA VAL A 528 -26.82 -11.45 -10.85
C VAL A 528 -28.13 -10.87 -10.30
N ASN A 529 -29.13 -11.71 -10.02
CA ASN A 529 -30.41 -11.28 -9.44
C ASN A 529 -30.27 -10.70 -8.02
N ALA A 530 -29.32 -11.22 -7.23
CA ALA A 530 -29.08 -10.70 -5.89
C ALA A 530 -28.43 -9.31 -5.89
N PHE A 531 -27.70 -8.96 -6.97
CA PHE A 531 -26.82 -7.79 -6.96
C PHE A 531 -27.11 -6.73 -8.03
N SER A 532 -27.86 -7.05 -9.08
CA SER A 532 -28.24 -6.08 -10.14
C SER A 532 -29.64 -6.36 -10.66
N PRO A 533 -30.70 -5.93 -9.95
CA PRO A 533 -32.07 -6.22 -10.32
C PRO A 533 -32.62 -5.36 -11.49
N SER A 534 -31.79 -4.94 -12.45
CA SER A 534 -32.27 -4.21 -13.63
C SER A 534 -33.05 -5.17 -14.54
N SER A 535 -34.30 -4.81 -14.84
CA SER A 535 -35.28 -5.68 -15.53
C SER A 535 -34.87 -6.15 -16.92
N GLU A 536 -34.04 -5.42 -17.66
CA GLU A 536 -33.59 -5.79 -19.01
C GLU A 536 -32.60 -6.97 -19.01
N LYS A 537 -31.60 -6.94 -18.14
CA LYS A 537 -30.60 -8.03 -18.04
C LYS A 537 -31.19 -9.33 -17.53
N ILE A 538 -32.13 -9.26 -16.60
CA ILE A 538 -32.87 -10.46 -16.12
C ILE A 538 -33.64 -11.12 -17.25
N THR A 539 -34.20 -10.32 -18.17
CA THR A 539 -34.95 -10.82 -19.33
C THR A 539 -34.03 -11.57 -20.30
N GLU A 540 -32.84 -11.05 -20.59
CA GLU A 540 -31.84 -11.69 -21.46
C GLU A 540 -31.33 -13.02 -20.86
N ILE A 541 -31.01 -13.02 -19.57
CA ILE A 541 -30.54 -14.22 -18.87
C ILE A 541 -31.64 -15.29 -18.80
N ASN A 542 -32.89 -14.91 -18.57
CA ASN A 542 -34.02 -15.83 -18.57
C ASN A 542 -34.27 -16.39 -19.99
N ALA A 543 -34.09 -15.61 -21.05
CA ALA A 543 -34.19 -16.08 -22.42
C ALA A 543 -33.13 -17.15 -22.74
N VAL A 544 -31.89 -16.96 -22.28
CA VAL A 544 -30.82 -17.96 -22.40
C VAL A 544 -31.14 -19.22 -21.64
N LYS A 545 -31.69 -19.11 -20.42
CA LYS A 545 -32.13 -20.22 -19.60
C LYS A 545 -33.24 -21.03 -20.29
N GLU A 546 -34.26 -20.36 -20.80
CA GLU A 546 -35.36 -20.99 -21.54
C GLU A 546 -34.83 -21.71 -22.78
N PHE A 547 -33.91 -21.11 -23.51
CA PHE A 547 -33.25 -21.75 -24.65
C PHE A 547 -32.50 -23.02 -24.27
N VAL A 548 -31.71 -23.00 -23.19
CA VAL A 548 -30.99 -24.19 -22.70
C VAL A 548 -31.93 -25.28 -22.24
N GLU A 549 -33.00 -24.95 -21.52
CA GLU A 549 -34.03 -25.88 -21.08
C GLU A 549 -34.76 -26.50 -22.27
N GLN A 550 -35.13 -25.72 -23.29
CA GLN A 550 -35.76 -26.21 -24.51
C GLN A 550 -34.86 -27.20 -25.26
N LYS A 551 -33.56 -26.89 -25.40
CA LYS A 551 -32.61 -27.80 -26.05
C LYS A 551 -32.34 -29.07 -25.26
N ARG A 552 -32.37 -28.99 -23.93
CA ARG A 552 -32.32 -30.17 -23.06
C ARG A 552 -33.50 -31.08 -23.25
N GLN A 553 -34.71 -30.52 -23.39
CA GLN A 553 -35.93 -31.31 -23.65
C GLN A 553 -35.86 -31.98 -25.04
N GLU A 554 -35.47 -31.26 -26.09
CA GLU A 554 -35.28 -31.81 -27.43
C GLU A 554 -34.30 -33.00 -27.44
N LEU A 555 -33.21 -32.90 -26.68
CA LEU A 555 -32.22 -33.98 -26.54
C LEU A 555 -32.81 -35.19 -25.79
N SER A 556 -33.57 -34.96 -24.73
CA SER A 556 -34.25 -36.02 -23.97
C SER A 556 -35.24 -36.78 -24.84
N ASP A 557 -36.04 -36.06 -25.65
CA ASP A 557 -37.02 -36.65 -26.54
C ASP A 557 -36.33 -37.52 -27.62
N LYS A 558 -35.23 -37.01 -28.23
CA LYS A 558 -34.45 -37.80 -29.18
C LYS A 558 -33.79 -39.03 -28.57
N GLN A 559 -33.35 -38.95 -27.33
CA GLN A 559 -32.82 -40.12 -26.63
C GLN A 559 -33.88 -41.20 -26.41
N GLN A 560 -35.10 -40.82 -26.03
CA GLN A 560 -36.22 -41.78 -25.91
C GLN A 560 -36.55 -42.44 -27.24
N GLU A 561 -36.59 -41.69 -28.34
CA GLU A 561 -36.79 -42.22 -29.68
C GLU A 561 -35.71 -43.24 -30.05
N LEU A 562 -34.43 -42.90 -29.73
CA LEU A 562 -33.30 -43.78 -30.00
C LEU A 562 -33.35 -45.09 -29.20
N GLU A 563 -33.67 -44.99 -27.89
CA GLU A 563 -33.85 -46.19 -27.04
C GLU A 563 -35.00 -47.08 -27.50
N GLN A 564 -36.09 -46.47 -27.99
CA GLN A 564 -37.20 -47.24 -28.57
C GLN A 564 -36.79 -47.93 -29.88
N ALA A 565 -36.04 -47.23 -30.75
CA ALA A 565 -35.52 -47.80 -31.99
C ALA A 565 -34.53 -48.95 -31.72
N GLN A 566 -33.67 -48.83 -30.71
CA GLN A 566 -32.76 -49.90 -30.29
C GLN A 566 -33.52 -51.14 -29.77
N LYS A 567 -34.53 -50.94 -28.92
CA LYS A 567 -35.37 -52.01 -28.41
C LYS A 567 -36.12 -52.69 -29.55
N ALA A 568 -36.68 -51.94 -30.51
CA ALA A 568 -37.36 -52.49 -31.67
C ALA A 568 -36.39 -53.31 -32.57
N ARG A 569 -35.16 -52.84 -32.77
CA ARG A 569 -34.13 -53.55 -33.54
C ARG A 569 -33.71 -54.86 -32.82
N ALA A 570 -33.48 -54.85 -31.51
CA ALA A 570 -33.14 -56.05 -30.72
C ALA A 570 -34.25 -57.08 -30.76
N ILE A 571 -35.52 -56.66 -30.72
CA ILE A 571 -36.67 -57.52 -30.87
C ILE A 571 -36.70 -58.13 -32.29
N ALA A 572 -36.47 -57.33 -33.32
CA ALA A 572 -36.44 -57.83 -34.70
C ALA A 572 -35.29 -58.83 -34.96
N GLU A 573 -34.10 -58.56 -34.37
CA GLU A 573 -32.95 -59.48 -34.40
C GLU A 573 -33.26 -60.82 -33.70
N GLN A 574 -33.93 -60.81 -32.51
CA GLN A 574 -34.39 -61.99 -31.85
C GLN A 574 -35.42 -62.77 -32.70
N TYR A 575 -36.30 -62.06 -33.38
CA TYR A 575 -37.28 -62.74 -34.29
C TYR A 575 -36.56 -63.33 -35.48
N CYS A 576 -35.61 -62.71 -36.11
CA CYS A 576 -34.79 -63.22 -37.19
C CYS A 576 -33.99 -64.46 -36.75
N VAL A 577 -33.38 -64.45 -35.60
CA VAL A 577 -32.68 -65.63 -35.03
C VAL A 577 -33.64 -66.82 -34.76
N LYS A 578 -34.84 -66.58 -34.23
CA LYS A 578 -35.86 -67.59 -34.03
C LYS A 578 -36.35 -68.17 -35.37
N LEU A 579 -36.52 -67.34 -36.40
CA LEU A 579 -36.94 -67.82 -37.73
C LEU A 579 -35.86 -68.70 -38.43
N ILE A 580 -34.57 -68.34 -38.20
CA ILE A 580 -33.45 -69.17 -38.70
C ILE A 580 -33.37 -70.50 -37.93
N PHE A 581 -33.56 -70.49 -36.60
CA PHE A 581 -33.58 -71.77 -35.81
C PHE A 581 -34.76 -72.69 -36.10
N ASN A 582 -35.92 -72.18 -36.50
CA ASN A 582 -37.06 -72.97 -36.89
C ASN A 582 -37.02 -73.49 -38.33
N ARG A 583 -36.02 -73.11 -39.12
CA ARG A 583 -35.79 -73.58 -40.50
C ARG A 583 -34.60 -74.52 -40.62
N LEU A 584 -33.85 -74.73 -39.58
CA LEU A 584 -32.84 -75.79 -39.44
C LEU A 584 -33.44 -76.96 -38.65
#